data_7a782351c6620a96d052465094719f01
#
_entry.id   7a782351c6620a96d052465094719f01
#
_cell.length_a   1.000
_cell.length_b   1.000
_cell.length_c   1.000
_cell.angle_alpha   90.00
_cell.angle_beta   90.00
_cell.angle_gamma   90.00
#
_symmetry.space_group_name_H-M   'P 1'
#
loop_
_entity.id
_entity.type
_entity.pdbx_description
1 polymer ?
#
loop_
_entity_poly.entity_id
_entity_poly.type
_entity_poly.pdbx_seq_one_letter_code
_entity_poly.pdbx_strand_id
1 'polypeptide(L)'
;DYASGDLKNYLENNDIPFGNRIDLCLQIANGLKELKDIGYYHRDLKPDNILMFDDTWKIGDLGLIAFRDKDNIYDKKNDFIGPKGWLSPEAMNKYLQSDNNKYKFDCNIDHQSDVFQLGKVFWYILQGNAPIGNIRRSDFFDGHDDIYSVLKYMLNHSKKKRPISIDYVINELSRI
;
A
#
# COMPACT_ATOMS: atom_id res chain seq x y z
N ASP A 1 -16.09 -17.75 -7.22
CA ASP A 1 -14.84 -17.86 -7.96
C ASP A 1 -13.71 -18.08 -6.97
N TYR A 2 -12.74 -18.92 -7.33
CA TYR A 2 -11.52 -19.13 -6.53
C TYR A 2 -10.35 -18.44 -7.20
N ALA A 3 -9.51 -17.77 -6.39
CA ALA A 3 -8.27 -17.20 -6.89
C ALA A 3 -7.32 -18.30 -7.36
N SER A 4 -6.63 -18.09 -8.48
CA SER A 4 -5.63 -19.03 -9.02
C SER A 4 -4.27 -18.93 -8.29
N GLY A 5 -4.04 -17.85 -7.53
CA GLY A 5 -2.85 -17.63 -6.74
C GLY A 5 -2.79 -16.22 -6.15
N ASP A 6 -1.75 -15.94 -5.39
CA ASP A 6 -1.44 -14.64 -4.84
C ASP A 6 -0.21 -14.02 -5.51
N LEU A 7 -0.07 -12.71 -5.38
CA LEU A 7 0.99 -11.92 -6.00
C LEU A 7 2.38 -12.31 -5.51
N LYS A 8 2.53 -12.66 -4.24
CA LYS A 8 3.84 -13.04 -3.68
C LYS A 8 4.35 -14.30 -4.36
N ASN A 9 3.55 -15.36 -4.35
CA ASN A 9 3.90 -16.62 -5.01
C ASN A 9 4.13 -16.44 -6.51
N TYR A 10 3.34 -15.57 -7.15
CA TYR A 10 3.50 -15.30 -8.57
C TYR A 10 4.84 -14.64 -8.88
N LEU A 11 5.25 -13.60 -8.13
CA LEU A 11 6.52 -12.89 -8.32
C LEU A 11 7.75 -13.75 -7.98
N GLU A 12 7.63 -14.66 -7.01
CA GLU A 12 8.70 -15.58 -6.63
C GLU A 12 8.97 -16.65 -7.71
N ASN A 13 7.98 -16.98 -8.53
CA ASN A 13 8.07 -18.06 -9.53
C ASN A 13 8.09 -17.59 -10.99
N ASN A 14 7.96 -16.30 -11.24
CA ASN A 14 7.89 -15.76 -12.61
C ASN A 14 8.81 -14.55 -12.76
N ASP A 15 9.58 -14.53 -13.83
CA ASP A 15 10.26 -13.31 -14.26
C ASP A 15 9.33 -12.51 -15.17
N ILE A 16 8.99 -11.30 -14.74
CA ILE A 16 7.98 -10.46 -15.38
C ILE A 16 8.67 -9.28 -16.05
N PRO A 17 8.45 -9.06 -17.36
CA PRO A 17 8.92 -7.88 -18.06
C PRO A 17 8.49 -6.59 -17.36
N PHE A 18 9.33 -5.57 -17.42
CA PHE A 18 9.10 -4.31 -16.69
C PHE A 18 7.73 -3.66 -17.02
N GLY A 19 7.34 -3.61 -18.29
CA GLY A 19 6.03 -3.07 -18.69
C GLY A 19 4.87 -3.80 -18.00
N ASN A 20 4.91 -5.12 -17.92
CA ASN A 20 3.88 -5.91 -17.24
C ASN A 20 3.86 -5.66 -15.73
N ARG A 21 4.99 -5.27 -15.11
CA ARG A 21 5.04 -4.85 -13.70
C ARG A 21 4.31 -3.53 -13.49
N ILE A 22 4.39 -2.60 -14.45
CA ILE A 22 3.63 -1.34 -14.41
C ILE A 22 2.13 -1.59 -14.59
N ASP A 23 1.74 -2.45 -15.55
CA ASP A 23 0.33 -2.83 -15.74
C ASP A 23 -0.25 -3.48 -14.48
N LEU A 24 0.52 -4.32 -13.81
CA LEU A 24 0.15 -4.93 -12.54
C LEU A 24 -0.06 -3.87 -11.45
N CYS A 25 0.86 -2.91 -11.31
CA CYS A 25 0.69 -1.77 -10.38
C CYS A 25 -0.58 -0.98 -10.68
N LEU A 26 -0.90 -0.74 -11.97
CA LEU A 26 -2.11 -0.03 -12.38
C LEU A 26 -3.39 -0.80 -12.03
N GLN A 27 -3.43 -2.12 -12.24
CA GLN A 27 -4.59 -2.94 -11.85
C GLN A 27 -4.86 -2.84 -10.35
N ILE A 28 -3.82 -2.97 -9.52
CA ILE A 28 -3.96 -2.91 -8.06
C ILE A 28 -4.36 -1.49 -7.61
N ALA A 29 -3.79 -0.44 -8.24
CA ALA A 29 -4.17 0.94 -7.95
C ALA A 29 -5.65 1.22 -8.22
N ASN A 30 -6.19 0.69 -9.33
CA ASN A 30 -7.61 0.79 -9.65
C ASN A 30 -8.48 0.05 -8.63
N GLY A 31 -8.08 -1.13 -8.18
CA GLY A 31 -8.78 -1.84 -7.09
C GLY A 31 -8.82 -1.04 -5.79
N LEU A 32 -7.72 -0.37 -5.40
CA LEU A 32 -7.71 0.51 -4.23
C LEU A 32 -8.59 1.75 -4.44
N LYS A 33 -8.64 2.28 -5.67
CA LYS A 33 -9.54 3.39 -6.01
C LYS A 33 -11.00 2.99 -5.80
N GLU A 34 -11.41 1.83 -6.28
CA GLU A 34 -12.77 1.32 -6.10
C GLU A 34 -13.15 1.23 -4.60
N LEU A 35 -12.29 0.68 -3.75
CA LEU A 35 -12.51 0.64 -2.30
C LEU A 35 -12.68 2.03 -1.70
N LYS A 36 -11.81 2.97 -2.07
CA LYS A 36 -11.90 4.37 -1.63
C LYS A 36 -13.23 5.02 -2.05
N ASP A 37 -13.65 4.81 -3.31
CA ASP A 37 -14.84 5.45 -3.88
C ASP A 37 -16.13 4.98 -3.20
N ILE A 38 -16.17 3.71 -2.73
CA ILE A 38 -17.27 3.19 -1.90
C ILE A 38 -17.10 3.49 -0.41
N GLY A 39 -16.06 4.23 -0.02
CA GLY A 39 -15.86 4.74 1.34
C GLY A 39 -15.15 3.82 2.30
N TYR A 40 -14.36 2.86 1.82
CA TYR A 40 -13.63 1.93 2.67
C TYR A 40 -12.11 2.14 2.63
N TYR A 41 -11.45 1.77 3.72
CA TYR A 41 -10.01 1.64 3.87
C TYR A 41 -9.66 0.16 4.03
N HIS A 42 -8.63 -0.32 3.33
CA HIS A 42 -8.26 -1.74 3.35
C HIS A 42 -7.47 -2.11 4.61
N ARG A 43 -6.44 -1.35 4.92
CA ARG A 43 -5.57 -1.45 6.11
C ARG A 43 -4.62 -2.66 6.16
N ASP A 44 -4.75 -3.62 5.25
CA ASP A 44 -3.92 -4.86 5.20
C ASP A 44 -3.34 -5.14 3.80
N LEU A 45 -2.85 -4.10 3.10
CA LEU A 45 -2.24 -4.29 1.78
C LEU A 45 -0.85 -4.91 1.90
N LYS A 46 -0.69 -6.07 1.27
CA LYS A 46 0.55 -6.84 1.15
C LYS A 46 0.44 -7.76 -0.08
N PRO A 47 1.56 -8.29 -0.62
CA PRO A 47 1.51 -9.17 -1.79
C PRO A 47 0.64 -10.42 -1.61
N ASP A 48 0.58 -10.99 -0.41
CA ASP A 48 -0.25 -12.16 -0.11
C ASP A 48 -1.76 -11.88 -0.24
N ASN A 49 -2.18 -10.61 -0.12
CA ASN A 49 -3.58 -10.18 -0.21
C ASN A 49 -3.94 -9.61 -1.60
N ILE A 50 -3.06 -9.74 -2.57
CA ILE A 50 -3.33 -9.43 -3.98
C ILE A 50 -3.51 -10.74 -4.71
N LEU A 51 -4.71 -10.99 -5.20
CA LEU A 51 -5.14 -12.28 -5.70
C LEU A 51 -5.45 -12.24 -7.20
N MET A 52 -5.16 -13.32 -7.92
CA MET A 52 -5.44 -13.45 -9.35
C MET A 52 -6.75 -14.19 -9.60
N PHE A 53 -7.62 -13.55 -10.40
CA PHE A 53 -8.87 -14.12 -10.90
C PHE A 53 -8.96 -13.87 -12.41
N ASP A 54 -9.02 -14.92 -13.20
CA ASP A 54 -9.16 -14.83 -14.67
C ASP A 54 -8.21 -13.81 -15.29
N ASP A 55 -6.92 -13.95 -15.00
CA ASP A 55 -5.82 -13.06 -15.44
C ASP A 55 -5.91 -11.58 -14.96
N THR A 56 -6.76 -11.32 -13.99
CA THR A 56 -6.93 -9.99 -13.38
C THR A 56 -6.51 -10.00 -11.92
N TRP A 57 -5.68 -9.04 -11.52
CA TRP A 57 -5.26 -8.87 -10.14
C TRP A 57 -6.28 -8.04 -9.35
N LYS A 58 -6.71 -8.57 -8.22
CA LYS A 58 -7.68 -7.94 -7.32
C LYS A 58 -7.16 -7.90 -5.90
N ILE A 59 -7.56 -6.87 -5.16
CA ILE A 59 -7.30 -6.77 -3.73
C ILE A 59 -8.27 -7.70 -2.99
N GLY A 60 -7.73 -8.61 -2.19
CA GLY A 60 -8.48 -9.58 -1.37
C GLY A 60 -8.25 -9.37 0.12
N ASP A 61 -8.84 -10.24 0.93
CA ASP A 61 -8.78 -10.23 2.40
C ASP A 61 -9.25 -8.91 3.04
N LEU A 62 -10.56 -8.73 3.07
CA LEU A 62 -11.22 -7.56 3.67
C LEU A 62 -11.42 -7.68 5.20
N GLY A 63 -10.67 -8.56 5.86
CA GLY A 63 -10.81 -8.82 7.31
C GLY A 63 -10.51 -7.63 8.22
N LEU A 64 -9.69 -6.68 7.77
CA LEU A 64 -9.34 -5.47 8.51
C LEU A 64 -9.99 -4.19 7.96
N ILE A 65 -10.95 -4.31 7.04
CA ILE A 65 -11.60 -3.17 6.38
C ILE A 65 -12.24 -2.22 7.39
N ALA A 66 -12.11 -0.92 7.15
CA ALA A 66 -12.77 0.13 7.94
C ALA A 66 -13.57 1.07 7.04
N PHE A 67 -14.71 1.55 7.52
CA PHE A 67 -15.53 2.52 6.80
C PHE A 67 -15.07 3.94 7.11
N ARG A 68 -15.06 4.80 6.07
CA ARG A 68 -14.74 6.22 6.20
C ARG A 68 -15.64 6.89 7.24
N ASP A 69 -15.05 7.81 8.01
CA ASP A 69 -15.75 8.70 8.95
C ASP A 69 -16.55 7.97 10.04
N LYS A 70 -16.30 6.68 10.23
CA LYS A 70 -16.79 5.94 11.39
C LYS A 70 -15.62 5.55 12.28
N ASP A 71 -15.74 5.88 13.56
CA ASP A 71 -14.86 5.28 14.56
C ASP A 71 -15.01 3.77 14.45
N ASN A 72 -13.93 3.10 14.15
CA ASN A 72 -13.96 1.65 14.13
C ASN A 72 -14.02 1.18 15.58
N ILE A 73 -15.24 0.91 16.06
CA ILE A 73 -15.54 0.52 17.45
C ILE A 73 -14.79 -0.75 17.90
N TYR A 74 -14.26 -1.50 16.96
CA TYR A 74 -13.47 -2.71 17.22
C TYR A 74 -11.98 -2.41 17.38
N ASP A 75 -11.49 -1.26 16.93
CA ASP A 75 -10.09 -0.86 17.04
C ASP A 75 -9.78 -0.41 18.48
N LYS A 76 -9.04 -1.21 19.21
CA LYS A 76 -8.55 -0.82 20.54
C LYS A 76 -7.29 0.03 20.42
N LYS A 77 -7.00 0.76 21.48
CA LYS A 77 -5.70 1.40 21.67
C LYS A 77 -4.60 0.32 21.66
N ASN A 78 -3.49 0.61 21.02
CA ASN A 78 -2.36 -0.31 20.86
C ASN A 78 -2.64 -1.59 20.03
N ASP A 79 -3.75 -1.65 19.31
CA ASP A 79 -3.97 -2.74 18.37
C ASP A 79 -2.94 -2.69 17.24
N PHE A 80 -2.41 -3.87 16.93
CA PHE A 80 -1.57 -4.06 15.76
C PHE A 80 -2.48 -4.23 14.53
N ILE A 81 -2.70 -3.12 13.79
CA ILE A 81 -3.59 -3.11 12.62
C ILE A 81 -2.75 -3.05 11.36
N GLY A 82 -2.79 -4.12 10.60
CA GLY A 82 -2.10 -4.25 9.32
C GLY A 82 -0.97 -5.26 9.30
N PRO A 83 -0.36 -5.51 8.13
CA PRO A 83 0.56 -6.62 7.93
C PRO A 83 1.95 -6.29 8.45
N LYS A 84 2.55 -7.23 9.19
CA LYS A 84 3.92 -7.10 9.71
C LYS A 84 4.90 -6.85 8.55
N GLY A 85 5.71 -5.81 8.69
CA GLY A 85 6.67 -5.39 7.65
C GLY A 85 6.10 -4.46 6.57
N TRP A 86 4.77 -4.30 6.49
CA TRP A 86 4.08 -3.46 5.49
C TRP A 86 3.35 -2.26 6.10
N LEU A 87 3.36 -2.12 7.42
CA LEU A 87 2.64 -1.07 8.15
C LEU A 87 2.99 0.33 7.67
N SER A 88 1.96 1.18 7.61
CA SER A 88 2.15 2.62 7.49
C SER A 88 2.70 3.22 8.80
N PRO A 89 3.33 4.39 8.77
CA PRO A 89 3.79 5.07 9.98
C PRO A 89 2.68 5.30 11.00
N GLU A 90 1.45 5.60 10.57
CA GLU A 90 0.29 5.83 11.44
C GLU A 90 -0.14 4.55 12.16
N ALA A 91 -0.15 3.42 11.45
CA ALA A 91 -0.46 2.12 12.04
C ALA A 91 0.60 1.70 13.06
N MET A 92 1.88 1.96 12.78
CA MET A 92 2.96 1.73 13.72
C MET A 92 2.85 2.66 14.94
N ASN A 93 2.55 3.94 14.73
CA ASN A 93 2.33 4.90 15.82
C ASN A 93 1.16 4.46 16.72
N LYS A 94 0.05 3.98 16.13
CA LYS A 94 -1.10 3.47 16.88
C LYS A 94 -0.70 2.29 17.76
N TYR A 95 0.05 1.34 17.22
CA TYR A 95 0.54 0.17 17.96
C TYR A 95 1.47 0.55 19.12
N LEU A 96 2.39 1.50 18.88
CA LEU A 96 3.39 1.92 19.88
C LEU A 96 2.87 3.01 20.83
N GLN A 97 1.62 3.46 20.70
CA GLN A 97 1.08 4.52 21.52
C GLN A 97 0.99 4.11 23.00
N SER A 98 1.49 4.96 23.91
CA SER A 98 1.34 4.80 25.36
C SER A 98 0.46 5.90 25.96
N ASP A 99 -0.14 5.60 27.14
CA ASP A 99 -1.02 6.55 27.85
C ASP A 99 -0.30 7.80 28.34
N ASN A 100 1.00 7.71 28.56
CA ASN A 100 1.84 8.76 29.13
C ASN A 100 2.51 9.64 28.07
N ASN A 101 2.11 9.55 26.81
CA ASN A 101 2.72 10.33 25.73
C ASN A 101 2.39 11.82 25.87
N LYS A 102 3.39 12.62 26.14
CA LYS A 102 3.32 14.09 26.12
C LYS A 102 3.12 14.62 24.69
N TYR A 103 3.59 13.91 23.69
CA TYR A 103 3.48 14.25 22.27
C TYR A 103 2.55 13.28 21.57
N LYS A 104 1.64 13.82 20.77
CA LYS A 104 0.69 13.02 19.99
C LYS A 104 1.21 12.83 18.58
N PHE A 105 1.44 11.59 18.19
CA PHE A 105 1.65 11.20 16.80
C PHE A 105 0.31 11.01 16.08
N ASP A 106 0.33 11.11 14.76
CA ASP A 106 -0.81 10.69 13.94
C ASP A 106 -0.96 9.16 14.03
N CYS A 107 -2.09 8.71 14.53
CA CYS A 107 -2.45 7.30 14.68
C CYS A 107 -3.69 6.94 13.86
N ASN A 108 -4.18 7.88 13.04
CA ASN A 108 -5.36 7.64 12.20
C ASN A 108 -4.98 6.86 10.96
N ILE A 109 -5.54 5.65 10.82
CA ILE A 109 -5.33 4.77 9.68
C ILE A 109 -6.46 5.01 8.68
N ASP A 110 -6.14 5.60 7.53
CA ASP A 110 -7.09 6.01 6.50
C ASP A 110 -6.57 5.67 5.10
N HIS A 111 -7.22 6.18 4.06
CA HIS A 111 -6.82 5.96 2.68
C HIS A 111 -5.35 6.32 2.39
N GLN A 112 -4.81 7.39 2.99
CA GLN A 112 -3.38 7.71 2.80
C GLN A 112 -2.44 6.70 3.47
N SER A 113 -2.91 5.96 4.46
CA SER A 113 -2.21 4.81 5.03
C SER A 113 -2.19 3.63 4.05
N ASP A 114 -3.31 3.38 3.35
CA ASP A 114 -3.38 2.39 2.27
C ASP A 114 -2.47 2.77 1.09
N VAL A 115 -2.40 4.06 0.72
CA VAL A 115 -1.46 4.56 -0.31
C VAL A 115 -0.02 4.27 0.08
N PHE A 116 0.36 4.39 1.36
CA PHE A 116 1.70 4.04 1.82
C PHE A 116 1.96 2.54 1.69
N GLN A 117 1.04 1.70 2.14
CA GLN A 117 1.16 0.24 2.02
C GLN A 117 1.26 -0.17 0.56
N LEU A 118 0.42 0.40 -0.32
CA LEU A 118 0.47 0.17 -1.75
C LEU A 118 1.81 0.58 -2.36
N GLY A 119 2.39 1.70 -1.92
CA GLY A 119 3.73 2.12 -2.33
C GLY A 119 4.80 1.08 -2.01
N LYS A 120 4.69 0.39 -0.86
CA LYS A 120 5.58 -0.75 -0.52
C LYS A 120 5.34 -1.95 -1.44
N VAL A 121 4.08 -2.25 -1.75
CA VAL A 121 3.71 -3.33 -2.70
C VAL A 121 4.27 -3.02 -4.09
N PHE A 122 4.14 -1.80 -4.57
CA PHE A 122 4.70 -1.38 -5.88
C PHE A 122 6.22 -1.49 -5.91
N TRP A 123 6.89 -1.04 -4.86
CA TRP A 123 8.33 -1.22 -4.73
C TRP A 123 8.72 -2.71 -4.81
N TYR A 124 7.96 -3.58 -4.15
CA TYR A 124 8.19 -5.02 -4.17
C TYR A 124 7.95 -5.62 -5.57
N ILE A 125 6.89 -5.22 -6.26
CA ILE A 125 6.62 -5.65 -7.65
C ILE A 125 7.78 -5.27 -8.58
N LEU A 126 8.30 -4.05 -8.44
CA LEU A 126 9.30 -3.49 -9.33
C LEU A 126 10.71 -4.00 -9.02
N GLN A 127 11.04 -4.25 -7.77
CA GLN A 127 12.41 -4.47 -7.32
C GLN A 127 12.65 -5.77 -6.53
N GLY A 128 11.60 -6.50 -6.15
CA GLY A 128 11.71 -7.80 -5.48
C GLY A 128 12.00 -7.75 -3.98
N ASN A 129 12.01 -6.54 -3.37
CA ASN A 129 12.21 -6.36 -1.92
C ASN A 129 11.24 -5.33 -1.36
N ALA A 130 11.02 -5.34 -0.03
CA ALA A 130 10.17 -4.37 0.65
C ALA A 130 11.04 -3.28 1.31
N PRO A 131 10.79 -1.97 1.06
CA PRO A 131 11.57 -0.91 1.65
C PRO A 131 11.27 -0.77 3.14
N ILE A 132 12.31 -0.45 3.93
CA ILE A 132 12.21 -0.14 5.36
C ILE A 132 12.76 1.28 5.58
N GLY A 133 12.01 2.11 6.30
CA GLY A 133 12.39 3.50 6.56
C GLY A 133 12.29 4.41 5.34
N ASN A 134 13.14 5.43 5.31
CA ASN A 134 13.17 6.38 4.20
C ASN A 134 13.97 5.82 3.02
N ILE A 135 13.34 5.76 1.86
CA ILE A 135 13.99 5.35 0.62
C ILE A 135 14.89 6.46 0.04
N ARG A 136 15.98 6.04 -0.60
CA ARG A 136 16.90 6.92 -1.35
C ARG A 136 16.87 6.52 -2.82
N ARG A 137 17.28 7.44 -3.70
CA ARG A 137 17.37 7.14 -5.13
C ARG A 137 18.32 5.97 -5.42
N SER A 138 19.42 5.89 -4.66
CA SER A 138 20.39 4.79 -4.75
C SER A 138 19.84 3.41 -4.34
N ASP A 139 18.70 3.37 -3.68
CA ASP A 139 18.06 2.12 -3.25
C ASP A 139 17.14 1.56 -4.35
N PHE A 140 16.91 2.32 -5.42
CA PHE A 140 16.07 1.95 -6.55
C PHE A 140 16.91 1.72 -7.81
N PHE A 141 16.50 0.77 -8.66
CA PHE A 141 17.23 0.44 -9.89
C PHE A 141 17.32 1.65 -10.86
N ASP A 142 18.31 1.65 -11.72
CA ASP A 142 18.62 2.77 -12.62
C ASP A 142 17.59 2.96 -13.74
N GLY A 143 17.52 4.18 -14.28
CA GLY A 143 16.80 4.49 -15.51
C GLY A 143 15.31 4.82 -15.36
N HIS A 144 14.75 4.89 -14.13
CA HIS A 144 13.32 5.11 -13.89
C HIS A 144 13.07 6.14 -12.79
N ASP A 145 13.53 7.38 -13.02
CA ASP A 145 13.41 8.47 -12.02
C ASP A 145 11.98 8.97 -11.82
N ASP A 146 11.15 8.87 -12.82
CA ASP A 146 9.72 9.15 -12.80
C ASP A 146 8.99 8.21 -11.84
N ILE A 147 9.18 6.90 -11.99
CA ILE A 147 8.61 5.88 -11.09
C ILE A 147 9.14 6.04 -9.67
N TYR A 148 10.46 6.23 -9.51
CA TYR A 148 11.03 6.49 -8.19
C TYR A 148 10.37 7.71 -7.52
N SER A 149 10.10 8.77 -8.28
CA SER A 149 9.45 9.99 -7.76
C SER A 149 8.03 9.71 -7.27
N VAL A 150 7.25 8.92 -7.99
CA VAL A 150 5.91 8.47 -7.56
C VAL A 150 6.01 7.65 -6.28
N LEU A 151 6.89 6.65 -6.23
CA LEU A 151 7.08 5.81 -5.05
C LEU A 151 7.55 6.61 -3.84
N LYS A 152 8.49 7.53 -4.02
CA LYS A 152 8.96 8.43 -2.97
C LYS A 152 7.84 9.29 -2.40
N TYR A 153 6.89 9.71 -3.23
CA TYR A 153 5.73 10.48 -2.80
C TYR A 153 4.77 9.59 -2.01
N MET A 154 4.46 8.38 -2.49
CA MET A 154 3.61 7.41 -1.77
C MET A 154 4.22 7.00 -0.42
N LEU A 155 5.52 6.77 -0.37
CA LEU A 155 6.26 6.28 0.81
C LEU A 155 6.73 7.41 1.76
N ASN A 156 6.19 8.63 1.60
CA ASN A 156 6.54 9.70 2.51
C ASN A 156 6.05 9.39 3.93
N HIS A 157 6.94 9.53 4.92
CA HIS A 157 6.62 9.30 6.33
C HIS A 157 5.51 10.23 6.82
N SER A 158 5.54 11.49 6.40
CA SER A 158 4.48 12.45 6.71
C SER A 158 3.28 12.22 5.80
N LYS A 159 2.14 11.85 6.36
CA LYS A 159 0.87 11.68 5.65
C LYS A 159 0.50 12.92 4.82
N LYS A 160 0.70 14.12 5.36
CA LYS A 160 0.42 15.39 4.67
C LYS A 160 1.22 15.60 3.39
N LYS A 161 2.31 14.85 3.22
CA LYS A 161 3.19 14.89 2.03
C LYS A 161 2.97 13.70 1.11
N ARG A 162 1.95 12.86 1.33
CA ARG A 162 1.57 11.77 0.44
C ARG A 162 0.48 12.21 -0.54
N PRO A 163 0.28 11.48 -1.64
CA PRO A 163 -0.89 11.70 -2.48
C PRO A 163 -2.18 11.68 -1.66
N ILE A 164 -3.03 12.69 -1.84
CA ILE A 164 -4.35 12.75 -1.20
C ILE A 164 -5.27 11.69 -1.80
N SER A 165 -5.07 11.38 -3.08
CA SER A 165 -5.84 10.37 -3.80
C SER A 165 -4.93 9.46 -4.61
N ILE A 166 -5.34 8.20 -4.72
CA ILE A 166 -4.71 7.20 -5.59
C ILE A 166 -4.82 7.59 -7.07
N ASP A 167 -5.78 8.46 -7.46
CA ASP A 167 -5.91 8.96 -8.83
C ASP A 167 -4.64 9.63 -9.34
N TYR A 168 -3.92 10.35 -8.46
CA TYR A 168 -2.61 10.91 -8.81
C TYR A 168 -1.64 9.81 -9.24
N VAL A 169 -1.55 8.73 -8.46
CA VAL A 169 -0.64 7.62 -8.73
C VAL A 169 -1.00 6.93 -10.04
N ILE A 170 -2.29 6.66 -10.27
CA ILE A 170 -2.80 6.06 -11.52
C ILE A 170 -2.41 6.93 -12.71
N ASN A 171 -2.63 8.25 -12.63
CA ASN A 171 -2.31 9.18 -13.71
C ASN A 171 -0.81 9.24 -14.02
N GLU A 172 0.04 9.21 -13.00
CA GLU A 172 1.50 9.23 -13.23
C GLU A 172 2.00 7.91 -13.82
N LEU A 173 1.55 6.75 -13.30
CA LEU A 173 1.93 5.45 -13.85
C LEU A 173 1.42 5.22 -15.28
N SER A 174 0.27 5.76 -15.64
CA SER A 174 -0.29 5.64 -17.00
C SER A 174 0.46 6.44 -18.07
N ARG A 175 1.44 7.27 -17.69
CA ARG A 175 2.29 8.05 -18.61
C ARG A 175 3.63 7.37 -18.91
N ILE A 176 3.94 6.33 -18.17
CA ILE A 176 5.17 5.55 -18.27
C ILE A 176 4.99 4.42 -19.28
#